data_3a7018e5e43b5a453c350c3f9117850c
#
_entry.id   3a7018e5e43b5a453c350c3f9117850c
#
_cell.length_a   1.000
_cell.length_b   1.000
_cell.length_c   1.000
_cell.angle_alpha   90.00
_cell.angle_beta   90.00
_cell.angle_gamma   90.00
#
_symmetry.space_group_name_H-M   'P 1'
#
loop_
_entity.id
_entity.type
_entity.pdbx_description
1 polymer ?
#
loop_
_entity_poly.entity_id
_entity_poly.type
_entity_poly.pdbx_seq_one_letter_code
_entity_poly.pdbx_strand_id
1 'polypeptide(L)'
;MSYINESIIYNIYPLGWCGAPKQNDGQLVYRLDKIYDWIPHFKKMSINCIVFNPLFESSFHGYDTIDYKKVDCRLGDNESFKKICKTLHENGIKIILDGVFNHVGRDFFAFKDVQQNLQNSQYCGWFQNLGFWGSSPKGDPFTYEGWAGHYDLVKLNLQNQDVVNYLLGAAEFWID
;
A
#
# COMPACT_ATOMS: atom_id res chain seq x y z
N MET A 1 15.73 -11.04 -22.82
CA MET A 1 16.07 -11.51 -21.44
C MET A 1 15.36 -10.62 -20.45
N SER A 2 14.84 -11.20 -19.35
CA SER A 2 14.18 -10.38 -18.33
C SER A 2 15.24 -9.51 -17.64
N TYR A 3 15.02 -8.19 -17.55
CA TYR A 3 15.91 -7.24 -16.87
C TYR A 3 16.17 -7.61 -15.39
N ILE A 4 15.29 -8.42 -14.79
CA ILE A 4 15.42 -8.90 -13.41
C ILE A 4 16.73 -9.69 -13.20
N ASN A 5 17.16 -10.46 -14.20
CA ASN A 5 18.38 -11.27 -14.08
C ASN A 5 19.69 -10.44 -14.04
N GLU A 6 19.61 -9.15 -14.40
CA GLU A 6 20.75 -8.22 -14.43
C GLU A 6 20.59 -7.13 -13.37
N SER A 7 19.57 -7.26 -12.48
CA SER A 7 19.27 -6.25 -11.49
C SER A 7 20.01 -6.48 -10.18
N ILE A 8 20.64 -5.42 -9.68
CA ILE A 8 21.08 -5.31 -8.28
C ILE A 8 20.02 -4.52 -7.55
N ILE A 9 19.24 -5.22 -6.72
CA ILE A 9 18.05 -4.68 -6.10
C ILE A 9 18.37 -4.15 -4.71
N TYR A 10 17.90 -2.94 -4.43
CA TYR A 10 17.91 -2.34 -3.09
C TYR A 10 16.48 -2.24 -2.56
N ASN A 11 16.21 -2.88 -1.44
CA ASN A 11 14.88 -2.87 -0.82
C ASN A 11 14.80 -1.74 0.21
N ILE A 12 13.74 -0.94 0.15
CA ILE A 12 13.47 0.15 1.09
C ILE A 12 12.10 -0.05 1.73
N TYR A 13 12.04 -0.06 3.06
CA TYR A 13 10.80 0.13 3.81
C TYR A 13 10.63 1.63 4.10
N PRO A 14 9.81 2.36 3.30
CA PRO A 14 9.86 3.83 3.25
C PRO A 14 9.55 4.49 4.58
N LEU A 15 8.49 4.08 5.28
CA LEU A 15 8.08 4.68 6.56
C LEU A 15 9.20 4.60 7.61
N GLY A 16 9.82 3.43 7.75
CA GLY A 16 10.93 3.23 8.68
C GLY A 16 12.20 3.95 8.23
N TRP A 17 12.55 3.85 6.94
CA TRP A 17 13.74 4.48 6.38
C TRP A 17 13.73 6.00 6.46
N CYS A 18 12.54 6.60 6.30
CA CYS A 18 12.34 8.05 6.40
C CYS A 18 12.12 8.53 7.84
N GLY A 19 12.02 7.64 8.83
CA GLY A 19 11.71 8.02 10.21
C GLY A 19 10.31 8.62 10.36
N ALA A 20 9.34 8.13 9.58
CA ALA A 20 7.96 8.56 9.66
C ALA A 20 7.31 8.15 11.00
N PRO A 21 6.33 8.88 11.52
CA PRO A 21 5.60 8.48 12.73
C PRO A 21 4.89 7.14 12.47
N LYS A 22 4.81 6.29 13.52
CA LYS A 22 4.18 4.97 13.41
C LYS A 22 2.71 5.07 13.02
N GLN A 23 1.98 5.98 13.66
CA GLN A 23 0.58 6.24 13.33
C GLN A 23 0.50 7.37 12.31
N ASN A 24 -0.37 7.19 11.32
CA ASN A 24 -0.66 8.25 10.36
C ASN A 24 -1.43 9.37 11.05
N ASP A 25 -0.84 10.55 11.05
CA ASP A 25 -1.40 11.77 11.66
C ASP A 25 -2.10 12.68 10.64
N GLY A 26 -2.17 12.25 9.38
CA GLY A 26 -2.78 12.99 8.29
C GLY A 26 -1.95 14.19 7.79
N GLN A 27 -0.75 14.40 8.33
CA GLN A 27 0.09 15.53 7.94
C GLN A 27 0.92 15.20 6.70
N LEU A 28 0.82 16.04 5.68
CA LEU A 28 1.64 15.92 4.48
C LEU A 28 3.07 16.39 4.79
N VAL A 29 4.02 15.45 4.71
CA VAL A 29 5.45 15.75 4.89
C VAL A 29 6.27 14.99 3.85
N TYR A 30 7.09 15.68 3.07
CA TYR A 30 7.88 15.14 1.98
C TYR A 30 9.15 14.41 2.45
N ARG A 31 9.00 13.41 3.35
CA ARG A 31 10.14 12.67 3.92
C ARG A 31 10.86 11.80 2.90
N LEU A 32 10.15 11.34 1.87
CA LEU A 32 10.75 10.49 0.83
C LEU A 32 11.75 11.24 -0.06
N ASP A 33 11.73 12.58 -0.07
CA ASP A 33 12.71 13.41 -0.78
C ASP A 33 14.16 13.13 -0.34
N LYS A 34 14.35 12.55 0.85
CA LYS A 34 15.65 12.03 1.31
C LYS A 34 16.32 11.12 0.26
N ILE A 35 15.56 10.49 -0.63
CA ILE A 35 16.09 9.58 -1.63
C ILE A 35 17.05 10.26 -2.61
N TYR A 36 16.88 11.55 -2.88
CA TYR A 36 17.77 12.30 -3.77
C TYR A 36 19.22 12.29 -3.28
N ASP A 37 19.43 12.38 -1.96
CA ASP A 37 20.76 12.36 -1.33
C ASP A 37 21.41 10.97 -1.42
N TRP A 38 20.60 9.93 -1.66
CA TRP A 38 21.08 8.54 -1.72
C TRP A 38 21.42 8.08 -3.13
N ILE A 39 21.08 8.82 -4.18
CA ILE A 39 21.38 8.46 -5.57
C ILE A 39 22.88 8.21 -5.80
N PRO A 40 23.82 9.04 -5.29
CA PRO A 40 25.23 8.76 -5.41
C PRO A 40 25.65 7.43 -4.75
N HIS A 41 25.04 7.09 -3.61
CA HIS A 41 25.29 5.81 -2.94
C HIS A 41 24.78 4.63 -3.78
N PHE A 42 23.58 4.72 -4.34
CA PHE A 42 23.02 3.68 -5.21
C PHE A 42 23.93 3.44 -6.42
N LYS A 43 24.41 4.50 -7.05
CA LYS A 43 25.36 4.39 -8.16
C LYS A 43 26.67 3.73 -7.76
N LYS A 44 27.25 4.14 -6.62
CA LYS A 44 28.49 3.54 -6.09
C LYS A 44 28.36 2.04 -5.86
N MET A 45 27.17 1.59 -5.45
CA MET A 45 26.84 0.18 -5.20
C MET A 45 26.34 -0.55 -6.46
N SER A 46 26.32 0.11 -7.62
CA SER A 46 25.78 -0.42 -8.88
C SER A 46 24.31 -0.86 -8.78
N ILE A 47 23.54 -0.27 -7.85
CA ILE A 47 22.11 -0.54 -7.69
C ILE A 47 21.38 0.06 -8.88
N ASN A 48 20.62 -0.76 -9.59
CA ASN A 48 19.86 -0.37 -10.77
C ASN A 48 18.34 -0.66 -10.63
N CYS A 49 17.90 -1.11 -9.47
CA CYS A 49 16.51 -1.33 -9.16
C CYS A 49 16.24 -1.09 -7.67
N ILE A 50 15.19 -0.35 -7.35
CA ILE A 50 14.69 -0.15 -5.99
C ILE A 50 13.33 -0.82 -5.85
N VAL A 51 13.18 -1.65 -4.82
CA VAL A 51 11.88 -2.14 -4.36
C VAL A 51 11.44 -1.28 -3.18
N PHE A 52 10.34 -0.56 -3.34
CA PHE A 52 9.67 0.07 -2.22
C PHE A 52 8.67 -0.91 -1.60
N ASN A 53 8.88 -1.30 -0.35
CA ASN A 53 7.85 -1.89 0.47
C ASN A 53 6.67 -0.92 0.55
N PRO A 54 5.48 -1.31 1.06
CA PRO A 54 4.29 -0.51 0.86
C PRO A 54 4.49 0.97 1.17
N LEU A 55 4.19 1.80 0.16
CA LEU A 55 4.27 3.26 0.26
C LEU A 55 2.91 3.94 0.08
N PHE A 56 1.85 3.13 -0.15
CA PHE A 56 0.49 3.65 -0.30
C PHE A 56 -0.09 4.10 1.04
N GLU A 57 -1.07 5.00 0.99
CA GLU A 57 -1.71 5.55 2.19
C GLU A 57 -2.15 4.43 3.12
N SER A 58 -1.74 4.50 4.39
CA SER A 58 -1.99 3.49 5.41
C SER A 58 -2.22 4.12 6.77
N SER A 59 -2.88 3.39 7.70
CA SER A 59 -3.11 3.89 9.05
C SER A 59 -1.86 3.77 9.93
N PHE A 60 -1.04 2.72 9.73
CA PHE A 60 0.10 2.41 10.60
C PHE A 60 1.39 2.09 9.84
N HIS A 61 1.54 0.84 9.40
CA HIS A 61 2.83 0.28 8.98
C HIS A 61 3.00 0.10 7.46
N GLY A 62 2.06 0.61 6.67
CA GLY A 62 2.10 0.50 5.21
C GLY A 62 1.39 -0.74 4.68
N TYR A 63 1.45 -1.87 5.37
CA TYR A 63 0.74 -3.10 4.97
C TYR A 63 -0.76 -3.05 5.26
N ASP A 64 -1.22 -2.10 6.03
CA ASP A 64 -2.62 -1.79 6.32
C ASP A 64 -3.14 -0.68 5.39
N THR A 65 -3.04 -0.93 4.08
CA THR A 65 -3.40 0.01 3.02
C THR A 65 -4.86 0.49 3.15
N ILE A 66 -5.06 1.80 3.06
CA ILE A 66 -6.38 2.43 3.06
C ILE A 66 -6.73 3.11 1.74
N ASP A 67 -5.73 3.49 0.95
CA ASP A 67 -5.90 3.99 -0.41
C ASP A 67 -4.73 3.56 -1.30
N TYR A 68 -5.00 2.71 -2.28
CA TYR A 68 -3.99 2.20 -3.21
C TYR A 68 -3.51 3.21 -4.25
N LYS A 69 -4.26 4.31 -4.48
CA LYS A 69 -3.93 5.31 -5.51
C LYS A 69 -3.31 6.58 -4.93
N LYS A 70 -2.92 6.52 -3.66
CA LYS A 70 -2.34 7.66 -2.95
C LYS A 70 -1.06 7.23 -2.24
N VAL A 71 0.00 8.04 -2.39
CA VAL A 71 1.20 7.92 -1.56
C VAL A 71 0.85 8.29 -0.13
N ASP A 72 1.41 7.58 0.83
CA ASP A 72 1.22 7.87 2.26
C ASP A 72 1.68 9.30 2.56
N CYS A 73 0.78 10.09 3.15
CA CYS A 73 1.02 11.52 3.40
C CYS A 73 2.25 11.78 4.31
N ARG A 74 2.63 10.80 5.11
CA ARG A 74 3.86 10.86 5.92
C ARG A 74 5.14 10.80 5.07
N LEU A 75 5.05 10.37 3.81
CA LEU A 75 6.16 10.23 2.86
C LEU A 75 6.18 11.34 1.81
N GLY A 76 5.01 11.85 1.44
CA GLY A 76 4.82 12.84 0.40
C GLY A 76 3.45 12.72 -0.26
N ASP A 77 3.36 13.11 -1.51
CA ASP A 77 2.18 12.99 -2.36
C ASP A 77 2.51 12.34 -3.71
N ASN A 78 1.50 12.09 -4.53
CA ASN A 78 1.68 11.48 -5.84
C ASN A 78 2.57 12.32 -6.76
N GLU A 79 2.48 13.65 -6.69
CA GLU A 79 3.28 14.54 -7.53
C GLU A 79 4.76 14.55 -7.12
N SER A 80 5.05 14.52 -5.83
CA SER A 80 6.43 14.38 -5.34
C SER A 80 7.01 13.02 -5.72
N PHE A 81 6.22 11.95 -5.58
CA PHE A 81 6.66 10.62 -5.96
C PHE A 81 6.91 10.48 -7.46
N LYS A 82 6.08 11.08 -8.30
CA LYS A 82 6.31 11.15 -9.75
C LYS A 82 7.66 11.81 -10.10
N LYS A 83 8.03 12.88 -9.38
CA LYS A 83 9.35 13.52 -9.54
C LYS A 83 10.48 12.60 -9.12
N ILE A 84 10.30 11.86 -8.02
CA ILE A 84 11.27 10.85 -7.54
C ILE A 84 11.45 9.77 -8.60
N CYS A 85 10.35 9.20 -9.13
CA CYS A 85 10.40 8.19 -10.19
C CYS A 85 11.18 8.69 -11.41
N LYS A 86 10.86 9.89 -11.89
CA LYS A 86 11.57 10.52 -13.01
C LYS A 86 13.08 10.60 -12.74
N THR A 87 13.46 11.14 -11.58
CA THR A 87 14.87 11.31 -11.23
C THR A 87 15.60 9.97 -11.11
N LEU A 88 14.98 8.94 -10.53
CA LEU A 88 15.57 7.60 -10.43
C LEU A 88 15.76 6.99 -11.83
N HIS A 89 14.75 7.09 -12.70
CA HIS A 89 14.82 6.60 -14.08
C HIS A 89 15.92 7.32 -14.89
N GLU A 90 16.07 8.64 -14.77
CA GLU A 90 17.15 9.41 -15.39
C GLU A 90 18.54 8.98 -14.90
N ASN A 91 18.62 8.37 -13.72
CA ASN A 91 19.84 7.79 -13.16
C ASN A 91 20.00 6.28 -13.44
N GLY A 92 19.15 5.70 -14.29
CA GLY A 92 19.20 4.29 -14.68
C GLY A 92 18.67 3.32 -13.60
N ILE A 93 17.94 3.82 -12.61
CA ILE A 93 17.40 3.03 -11.51
C ILE A 93 15.91 2.78 -11.75
N LYS A 94 15.53 1.51 -11.88
CA LYS A 94 14.14 1.08 -12.01
C LYS A 94 13.44 1.00 -10.64
N ILE A 95 12.11 1.02 -10.65
CA ILE A 95 11.30 1.00 -9.44
C ILE A 95 10.34 -0.18 -9.49
N ILE A 96 10.18 -0.84 -8.36
CA ILE A 96 9.15 -1.84 -8.10
C ILE A 96 8.38 -1.39 -6.86
N LEU A 97 7.05 -1.40 -6.95
CA LEU A 97 6.17 -1.08 -5.83
C LEU A 97 5.59 -2.37 -5.24
N ASP A 98 5.55 -2.43 -3.92
CA ASP A 98 4.91 -3.53 -3.19
C ASP A 98 3.38 -3.33 -3.17
N GLY A 99 2.67 -4.16 -3.91
CA GLY A 99 1.21 -4.16 -3.96
C GLY A 99 0.63 -5.17 -2.97
N VAL A 100 0.18 -4.72 -1.81
CA VAL A 100 -0.47 -5.55 -0.79
C VAL A 100 -1.92 -5.83 -1.20
N PHE A 101 -2.13 -6.82 -2.10
CA PHE A 101 -3.46 -7.10 -2.67
C PHE A 101 -4.25 -8.19 -1.94
N ASN A 102 -3.71 -8.78 -0.88
CA ASN A 102 -4.38 -9.83 -0.10
C ASN A 102 -5.35 -9.27 0.95
N HIS A 103 -5.04 -8.12 1.53
CA HIS A 103 -5.79 -7.50 2.62
C HIS A 103 -5.66 -5.99 2.59
N VAL A 104 -6.49 -5.32 3.39
CA VAL A 104 -6.53 -3.86 3.55
C VAL A 104 -6.59 -3.48 5.03
N GLY A 105 -6.27 -2.23 5.34
CA GLY A 105 -6.51 -1.65 6.66
C GLY A 105 -8.00 -1.45 6.94
N ARG A 106 -8.37 -1.32 8.21
CA ARG A 106 -9.77 -1.12 8.63
C ARG A 106 -10.35 0.23 8.19
N ASP A 107 -9.49 1.20 7.89
CA ASP A 107 -9.90 2.51 7.36
C ASP A 107 -10.08 2.53 5.83
N PHE A 108 -9.92 1.39 5.16
CA PHE A 108 -10.22 1.26 3.72
C PHE A 108 -11.69 1.58 3.44
N PHE A 109 -11.96 2.37 2.40
CA PHE A 109 -13.28 2.94 2.14
C PHE A 109 -14.42 1.91 2.11
N ALA A 110 -14.19 0.77 1.47
CA ALA A 110 -15.21 -0.27 1.34
C ALA A 110 -15.50 -0.96 2.70
N PHE A 111 -14.47 -1.12 3.55
CA PHE A 111 -14.68 -1.68 4.89
C PHE A 111 -15.37 -0.70 5.82
N LYS A 112 -15.04 0.59 5.73
CA LYS A 112 -15.79 1.66 6.45
C LYS A 112 -17.25 1.70 6.05
N ASP A 113 -17.54 1.52 4.77
CA ASP A 113 -18.94 1.44 4.32
C ASP A 113 -19.67 0.24 4.95
N VAL A 114 -19.03 -0.93 5.03
CA VAL A 114 -19.60 -2.10 5.74
C VAL A 114 -19.82 -1.79 7.22
N GLN A 115 -18.89 -1.12 7.89
CA GLN A 115 -19.05 -0.74 9.30
C GLN A 115 -20.23 0.20 9.53
N GLN A 116 -20.54 1.08 8.59
CA GLN A 116 -21.61 2.07 8.66
C GLN A 116 -22.97 1.50 8.26
N ASN A 117 -23.01 0.76 7.15
CA ASN A 117 -24.24 0.32 6.48
C ASN A 117 -24.58 -1.15 6.74
N LEU A 118 -23.69 -1.90 7.40
CA LEU A 118 -23.82 -3.31 7.72
C LEU A 118 -24.23 -4.13 6.49
N GLN A 119 -25.27 -4.98 6.61
CA GLN A 119 -25.76 -5.82 5.50
C GLN A 119 -26.29 -5.04 4.30
N ASN A 120 -26.52 -3.73 4.44
CA ASN A 120 -26.96 -2.87 3.33
C ASN A 120 -25.78 -2.30 2.53
N SER A 121 -24.55 -2.53 2.95
CA SER A 121 -23.36 -2.13 2.19
C SER A 121 -23.25 -2.93 0.90
N GLN A 122 -22.97 -2.23 -0.21
CA GLN A 122 -22.68 -2.86 -1.49
C GLN A 122 -21.34 -3.63 -1.47
N TYR A 123 -20.49 -3.39 -0.47
CA TYR A 123 -19.15 -3.97 -0.35
C TYR A 123 -19.09 -5.22 0.54
N CYS A 124 -20.22 -5.76 1.01
CA CYS A 124 -20.21 -6.97 1.84
C CYS A 124 -19.49 -8.16 1.18
N GLY A 125 -19.63 -8.30 -0.14
CA GLY A 125 -18.98 -9.37 -0.91
C GLY A 125 -17.47 -9.16 -1.14
N TRP A 126 -16.90 -8.02 -0.74
CA TRP A 126 -15.50 -7.67 -0.96
C TRP A 126 -14.55 -8.32 0.06
N PHE A 127 -15.08 -8.82 1.18
CA PHE A 127 -14.27 -9.32 2.29
C PHE A 127 -14.54 -10.81 2.56
N GLN A 128 -13.47 -11.52 2.90
CA GLN A 128 -13.54 -12.96 3.20
C GLN A 128 -14.30 -13.21 4.52
N ASN A 129 -15.20 -14.20 4.48
CA ASN A 129 -15.94 -14.68 5.65
C ASN A 129 -16.68 -13.57 6.41
N LEU A 130 -17.11 -12.51 5.71
CA LEU A 130 -17.94 -11.47 6.28
C LEU A 130 -19.33 -12.03 6.55
N GLY A 131 -19.80 -11.90 7.81
CA GLY A 131 -21.09 -12.42 8.22
C GLY A 131 -21.68 -11.65 9.40
N PHE A 132 -23.01 -11.48 9.43
CA PHE A 132 -23.72 -10.66 10.40
C PHE A 132 -24.34 -11.49 11.56
N TRP A 133 -23.81 -12.69 11.81
CA TRP A 133 -24.30 -13.63 12.84
C TRP A 133 -23.47 -13.62 14.12
N GLY A 134 -22.48 -12.75 14.21
CA GLY A 134 -21.56 -12.66 15.34
C GLY A 134 -20.85 -11.31 15.39
N SER A 135 -19.81 -11.24 16.21
CA SER A 135 -18.98 -10.04 16.35
C SER A 135 -17.52 -10.33 16.03
N SER A 136 -16.80 -9.31 15.58
CA SER A 136 -15.36 -9.41 15.39
C SER A 136 -14.60 -9.24 16.71
N PRO A 137 -13.35 -9.73 16.83
CA PRO A 137 -12.49 -9.43 17.97
C PRO A 137 -12.17 -7.94 18.15
N LYS A 138 -12.48 -7.10 17.15
CA LYS A 138 -12.33 -5.65 17.19
C LYS A 138 -13.61 -4.91 17.61
N GLY A 139 -14.68 -5.66 17.95
CA GLY A 139 -15.93 -5.08 18.42
C GLY A 139 -16.93 -4.70 17.33
N ASP A 140 -16.69 -5.07 16.07
CA ASP A 140 -17.68 -4.88 15.02
C ASP A 140 -18.87 -5.84 15.23
N PRO A 141 -20.12 -5.43 14.90
CA PRO A 141 -21.31 -6.29 15.02
C PRO A 141 -21.44 -7.29 13.84
N PHE A 142 -20.31 -7.74 13.30
CA PHE A 142 -20.19 -8.73 12.24
C PHE A 142 -18.83 -9.42 12.33
N THR A 143 -18.71 -10.57 11.68
CA THR A 143 -17.46 -11.32 11.56
C THR A 143 -16.81 -11.03 10.21
N TYR A 144 -15.51 -11.20 10.13
CA TYR A 144 -14.71 -11.20 8.88
C TYR A 144 -13.40 -11.95 9.12
N GLU A 145 -12.68 -12.25 8.05
CA GLU A 145 -11.36 -12.88 8.14
C GLU A 145 -10.26 -11.82 8.18
N GLY A 146 -9.40 -11.90 9.23
CA GLY A 146 -8.15 -11.15 9.30
C GLY A 146 -6.98 -11.95 8.72
N TRP A 147 -5.99 -11.27 8.15
CA TRP A 147 -4.79 -11.92 7.66
C TRP A 147 -4.01 -12.59 8.80
N ALA A 148 -3.82 -13.91 8.73
CA ALA A 148 -3.11 -14.69 9.75
C ALA A 148 -3.56 -14.41 11.21
N GLY A 149 -4.86 -14.11 11.41
CA GLY A 149 -5.42 -13.78 12.73
C GLY A 149 -5.25 -12.31 13.16
N HIS A 150 -4.65 -11.48 12.31
CA HIS A 150 -4.54 -10.04 12.54
C HIS A 150 -5.78 -9.31 12.00
N TYR A 151 -6.71 -8.98 12.88
CA TYR A 151 -7.98 -8.35 12.52
C TYR A 151 -7.89 -6.86 12.14
N ASP A 152 -6.74 -6.25 12.27
CA ASP A 152 -6.45 -4.92 11.70
C ASP A 152 -6.17 -4.99 10.18
N LEU A 153 -5.91 -6.19 9.66
CA LEU A 153 -5.63 -6.51 8.26
C LEU A 153 -6.79 -7.33 7.69
N VAL A 154 -7.77 -6.62 7.13
CA VAL A 154 -9.03 -7.21 6.65
C VAL A 154 -8.80 -7.91 5.31
N LYS A 155 -9.04 -9.20 5.26
CA LYS A 155 -8.76 -10.02 4.08
C LYS A 155 -9.75 -9.76 2.96
N LEU A 156 -9.25 -9.48 1.76
CA LEU A 156 -10.04 -9.25 0.56
C LEU A 156 -10.54 -10.57 -0.03
N ASN A 157 -11.72 -10.54 -0.62
CA ASN A 157 -12.28 -11.66 -1.38
C ASN A 157 -11.86 -11.57 -2.85
N LEU A 158 -10.73 -12.17 -3.19
CA LEU A 158 -10.20 -12.18 -4.57
C LEU A 158 -11.01 -13.08 -5.55
N GLN A 159 -12.06 -13.74 -5.08
CA GLN A 159 -13.04 -14.42 -5.96
C GLN A 159 -14.12 -13.44 -6.44
N ASN A 160 -14.24 -12.28 -5.82
CA ASN A 160 -15.15 -11.22 -6.25
C ASN A 160 -14.50 -10.41 -7.38
N GLN A 161 -15.15 -10.38 -8.54
CA GLN A 161 -14.63 -9.71 -9.73
C GLN A 161 -14.48 -8.19 -9.54
N ASP A 162 -15.34 -7.56 -8.76
CA ASP A 162 -15.25 -6.12 -8.49
C ASP A 162 -14.00 -5.78 -7.68
N VAL A 163 -13.62 -6.64 -6.72
CA VAL A 163 -12.37 -6.51 -5.98
C VAL A 163 -11.17 -6.64 -6.93
N VAL A 164 -11.18 -7.66 -7.80
CA VAL A 164 -10.11 -7.86 -8.77
C VAL A 164 -9.99 -6.67 -9.72
N ASN A 165 -11.10 -6.18 -10.24
CA ASN A 165 -11.13 -5.02 -11.13
C ASN A 165 -10.61 -3.75 -10.44
N TYR A 166 -10.99 -3.53 -9.17
CA TYR A 166 -10.49 -2.41 -8.38
C TYR A 166 -8.98 -2.48 -8.20
N LEU A 167 -8.43 -3.65 -7.84
CA LEU A 167 -6.99 -3.84 -7.64
C LEU A 167 -6.20 -3.72 -8.93
N LEU A 168 -6.72 -4.25 -10.05
CA LEU A 168 -6.12 -4.06 -11.38
C LEU A 168 -6.06 -2.58 -11.75
N GLY A 169 -7.17 -1.83 -11.57
CA GLY A 169 -7.18 -0.39 -11.81
C GLY A 169 -6.30 0.42 -10.85
N ALA A 170 -5.96 -0.13 -9.67
CA ALA A 170 -4.94 0.46 -8.80
C ALA A 170 -3.52 0.17 -9.32
N ALA A 171 -3.27 -1.04 -9.83
CA ALA A 171 -1.98 -1.38 -10.43
C ALA A 171 -1.72 -0.57 -11.71
N GLU A 172 -2.71 -0.46 -12.60
CA GLU A 172 -2.63 0.35 -13.83
C GLU A 172 -2.30 1.81 -13.51
N PHE A 173 -2.93 2.39 -12.49
CA PHE A 173 -2.68 3.78 -12.07
C PHE A 173 -1.20 4.08 -11.76
N TRP A 174 -0.41 3.09 -11.34
CA TRP A 174 1.01 3.27 -11.01
C TRP A 174 1.96 2.92 -12.16
N ILE A 175 1.45 2.29 -13.23
CA ILE A 175 2.26 1.91 -14.40
C ILE A 175 2.24 3.03 -15.46
N ASP A 176 1.14 3.77 -15.57
CA ASP A 176 0.94 4.92 -16.48
C ASP A 176 1.64 6.19 -15.97
#